data_5d28d6fe18f383eadd7e28b30eaa5eb5
#
_entry.id   5d28d6fe18f383eadd7e28b30eaa5eb5
#
_cell.length_a   1.000
_cell.length_b   1.000
_cell.length_c   1.000
_cell.angle_alpha   90.00
_cell.angle_beta   90.00
_cell.angle_gamma   90.00
#
_symmetry.space_group_name_H-M   'P 1'
#
loop_
_entity.id
_entity.type
_entity.pdbx_description
1 polymer ?
#
loop_
_entity_poly.entity_id
_entity_poly.type
_entity_poly.pdbx_seq_one_letter_code
_entity_poly.pdbx_strand_id
1 'polypeptide(L)'
;MDNLFWKNKQATKRVLEKPFNSEEEFEKIVFETPEILEDIFLLKRQVRTGNKGGIPDIVGIDNDGNICIVEMKNTTIDASIIPQVLQYVFWAETNPDSIKSLWLVCENKPDELSISWDDFQVRIVVVAPKILPSTLDIVNKINYPVDLIEVNRWIDSDNQFLLLRKLEPEERKNRPKPVNGLQTYDSEFYKREYNKESATYFLQYVKEIDDIIKAKKWSLDTKFNKRYCGFKVGTFIAFGIKWIGSKTFAFFFKINEAEAKEFRIPITKYEKQWKEAIYYIDPKKTNTADFLELF
;
A
#
# COMPACT_ATOMS: atom_id res chain seq x y z
N MET A 1 -18.41 -15.94 10.79
CA MET A 1 -17.39 -17.02 10.67
C MET A 1 -17.27 -17.34 9.20
N ASP A 2 -16.13 -17.04 8.63
CA ASP A 2 -15.90 -17.29 7.21
C ASP A 2 -15.42 -18.74 7.05
N ASN A 3 -15.91 -19.43 5.99
CA ASN A 3 -15.49 -20.79 5.69
C ASN A 3 -14.66 -20.76 4.42
N LEU A 4 -13.40 -21.13 4.53
CA LEU A 4 -12.50 -21.28 3.39
C LEU A 4 -12.49 -22.75 2.94
N PHE A 5 -12.71 -22.97 1.65
CA PHE A 5 -12.54 -24.27 1.01
C PHE A 5 -11.55 -24.13 -0.13
N TRP A 6 -10.59 -25.02 -0.21
CA TRP A 6 -9.85 -25.16 -1.44
C TRP A 6 -10.24 -26.46 -2.17
N LYS A 7 -10.18 -26.43 -3.49
CA LYS A 7 -10.57 -27.55 -4.34
C LYS A 7 -9.53 -27.77 -5.42
N ASN A 8 -9.10 -29.02 -5.56
CA ASN A 8 -8.33 -29.47 -6.71
C ASN A 8 -9.18 -30.48 -7.53
N LYS A 9 -8.57 -31.09 -8.56
CA LYS A 9 -9.27 -32.08 -9.41
C LYS A 9 -9.77 -33.31 -8.66
N GLN A 10 -9.19 -33.64 -7.50
CA GLN A 10 -9.42 -34.89 -6.75
C GLN A 10 -10.24 -34.69 -5.47
N ALA A 11 -10.15 -33.55 -4.82
CA ALA A 11 -10.75 -33.33 -3.51
C ALA A 11 -11.20 -31.89 -3.30
N THR A 12 -12.19 -31.75 -2.42
CA THR A 12 -12.56 -30.47 -1.80
C THR A 12 -12.28 -30.58 -0.30
N LYS A 13 -11.54 -29.62 0.25
CA LYS A 13 -11.16 -29.61 1.66
C LYS A 13 -11.55 -28.30 2.31
N ARG A 14 -12.16 -28.36 3.48
CA ARG A 14 -12.37 -27.18 4.32
C ARG A 14 -11.08 -26.87 5.05
N VAL A 15 -10.60 -25.63 4.94
CA VAL A 15 -9.43 -25.14 5.66
C VAL A 15 -9.89 -24.53 6.97
N LEU A 16 -9.21 -24.85 8.06
CA LEU A 16 -9.59 -24.37 9.38
C LEU A 16 -8.98 -22.99 9.63
N GLU A 17 -9.81 -22.07 10.08
CA GLU A 17 -9.34 -20.80 10.61
C GLU A 17 -8.50 -21.06 11.86
N LYS A 18 -7.31 -20.49 11.90
CA LYS A 18 -6.39 -20.61 13.01
C LYS A 18 -5.80 -19.25 13.35
N PRO A 19 -6.24 -18.63 14.45
CA PRO A 19 -5.67 -17.37 14.93
C PRO A 19 -4.15 -17.47 15.10
N PHE A 20 -3.47 -16.34 15.06
CA PHE A 20 -2.05 -16.28 15.40
C PHE A 20 -1.85 -16.63 16.87
N ASN A 21 -0.74 -17.30 17.21
CA ASN A 21 -0.52 -17.75 18.58
C ASN A 21 -0.17 -16.60 19.54
N SER A 22 0.39 -15.49 18.98
CA SER A 22 0.73 -14.29 19.75
C SER A 22 0.69 -13.06 18.84
N GLU A 23 0.66 -11.89 19.46
CA GLU A 23 0.79 -10.60 18.78
C GLU A 23 2.16 -10.49 18.10
N GLU A 24 3.22 -10.99 18.73
CA GLU A 24 4.58 -11.02 18.18
C GLU A 24 4.69 -11.91 16.93
N GLU A 25 4.04 -13.09 16.90
CA GLU A 25 3.96 -13.94 15.70
C GLU A 25 3.25 -13.19 14.57
N PHE A 26 2.14 -12.56 14.88
CA PHE A 26 1.35 -11.81 13.90
C PHE A 26 2.15 -10.64 13.32
N GLU A 27 2.75 -9.82 14.18
CA GLU A 27 3.61 -8.70 13.79
C GLU A 27 4.78 -9.16 12.92
N LYS A 28 5.42 -10.28 13.29
CA LYS A 28 6.53 -10.85 12.51
C LYS A 28 6.07 -11.26 11.10
N ILE A 29 4.94 -11.96 11.00
CA ILE A 29 4.40 -12.40 9.70
C ILE A 29 4.08 -11.19 8.81
N VAL A 30 3.44 -10.15 9.35
CA VAL A 30 3.14 -8.94 8.58
C VAL A 30 4.42 -8.23 8.15
N PHE A 31 5.42 -8.14 9.02
CA PHE A 31 6.69 -7.50 8.68
C PHE A 31 7.50 -8.28 7.63
N GLU A 32 7.45 -9.61 7.67
CA GLU A 32 8.15 -10.49 6.72
C GLU A 32 7.36 -10.69 5.40
N THR A 33 6.10 -10.25 5.35
CA THR A 33 5.24 -10.31 4.18
C THR A 33 4.78 -8.90 3.79
N PRO A 34 5.70 -8.08 3.23
CA PRO A 34 5.41 -6.66 2.96
C PRO A 34 4.23 -6.45 2.01
N GLU A 35 3.83 -7.46 1.26
CA GLU A 35 2.64 -7.45 0.40
C GLU A 35 1.33 -7.23 1.18
N ILE A 36 1.31 -7.50 2.48
CA ILE A 36 0.15 -7.22 3.35
C ILE A 36 -0.08 -5.73 3.49
N LEU A 37 1.00 -4.93 3.47
CA LEU A 37 0.99 -3.47 3.57
C LEU A 37 1.63 -2.86 2.31
N GLU A 38 1.08 -3.14 1.18
CA GLU A 38 1.60 -3.07 -0.18
C GLU A 38 2.27 -1.75 -0.60
N ASP A 39 1.77 -0.63 -0.11
CA ASP A 39 2.26 0.70 -0.42
C ASP A 39 3.17 1.30 0.68
N ILE A 40 3.58 0.47 1.65
CA ILE A 40 4.38 0.90 2.78
C ILE A 40 5.72 0.16 2.81
N PHE A 41 6.80 0.91 2.76
CA PHE A 41 8.12 0.42 3.08
C PHE A 41 8.27 0.23 4.58
N LEU A 42 8.32 -1.03 5.05
CA LEU A 42 8.43 -1.35 6.47
C LEU A 42 9.86 -1.10 6.95
N LEU A 43 10.06 -0.04 7.72
CA LEU A 43 11.39 0.43 8.12
C LEU A 43 11.91 -0.31 9.35
N LYS A 44 11.10 -0.40 10.40
CA LYS A 44 11.51 -0.96 11.70
C LYS A 44 10.33 -1.47 12.50
N ARG A 45 10.51 -2.64 13.17
CA ARG A 45 9.61 -3.13 14.21
C ARG A 45 9.95 -2.57 15.57
N GLN A 46 8.95 -2.40 16.43
CA GLN A 46 9.07 -2.09 17.86
C GLN A 46 10.01 -0.90 18.15
N VAL A 47 9.67 0.24 17.56
CA VAL A 47 10.47 1.46 17.71
C VAL A 47 10.18 2.09 19.07
N ARG A 48 11.18 2.05 19.97
CA ARG A 48 11.06 2.65 21.31
C ARG A 48 11.01 4.17 21.20
N THR A 49 9.89 4.75 21.64
CA THR A 49 9.62 6.20 21.59
C THR A 49 10.14 6.96 22.82
N GLY A 50 10.94 6.30 23.67
CA GLY A 50 11.41 6.85 24.94
C GLY A 50 10.45 6.52 26.10
N ASN A 51 10.72 7.09 27.29
CA ASN A 51 10.09 6.63 28.55
C ASN A 51 8.58 6.90 28.71
N LYS A 52 7.92 7.61 27.80
CA LYS A 52 6.50 8.02 27.97
C LYS A 52 5.63 7.79 26.74
N GLY A 53 6.18 7.42 25.60
CA GLY A 53 5.44 7.42 24.32
C GLY A 53 4.92 6.05 23.85
N GLY A 54 5.21 4.96 24.58
CA GLY A 54 4.90 3.62 24.11
C GLY A 54 5.84 3.12 23.01
N ILE A 55 5.45 2.06 22.33
CA ILE A 55 6.24 1.42 21.25
C ILE A 55 5.27 1.12 20.11
N PRO A 56 5.31 1.85 18.98
CA PRO A 56 4.58 1.42 17.80
C PRO A 56 5.12 0.09 17.30
N ASP A 57 4.23 -0.81 16.89
CA ASP A 57 4.64 -2.13 16.44
C ASP A 57 5.51 -2.07 15.20
N ILE A 58 5.13 -1.25 14.21
CA ILE A 58 5.95 -1.04 13.01
C ILE A 58 5.93 0.45 12.63
N VAL A 59 7.08 0.96 12.22
CA VAL A 59 7.22 2.24 11.52
C VAL A 59 7.60 1.97 10.08
N GLY A 60 6.94 2.63 9.16
CA GLY A 60 7.18 2.53 7.72
C GLY A 60 7.11 3.87 7.02
N ILE A 61 7.34 3.85 5.72
CA ILE A 61 7.23 5.01 4.84
C ILE A 61 6.38 4.60 3.64
N ASP A 62 5.35 5.38 3.32
CA ASP A 62 4.54 5.08 2.13
C ASP A 62 5.20 5.60 0.83
N ASN A 63 4.62 5.24 -0.31
CA ASN A 63 5.13 5.64 -1.62
C ASN A 63 5.14 7.15 -1.87
N ASP A 64 4.38 7.92 -1.09
CA ASP A 64 4.32 9.37 -1.17
C ASP A 64 5.36 10.05 -0.24
N GLY A 65 6.11 9.26 0.53
CA GLY A 65 7.11 9.72 1.48
C GLY A 65 6.54 10.11 2.85
N ASN A 66 5.32 9.69 3.17
CA ASN A 66 4.71 9.93 4.47
C ASN A 66 5.16 8.86 5.47
N ILE A 67 5.23 9.24 6.74
CA ILE A 67 5.54 8.29 7.82
C ILE A 67 4.29 7.46 8.13
N CYS A 68 4.44 6.15 8.16
CA CYS A 68 3.37 5.22 8.51
C CYS A 68 3.61 4.64 9.89
N ILE A 69 2.63 4.81 10.78
CA ILE A 69 2.58 4.17 12.09
C ILE A 69 1.61 3.00 11.99
N VAL A 70 2.13 1.81 12.17
CA VAL A 70 1.33 0.58 12.14
C VAL A 70 1.18 0.06 13.57
N GLU A 71 -0.06 -0.12 13.99
CA GLU A 71 -0.42 -0.75 15.26
C GLU A 71 -1.17 -2.04 14.98
N MET A 72 -0.80 -3.09 15.69
CA MET A 72 -1.32 -4.43 15.47
C MET A 72 -1.92 -5.02 16.76
N LYS A 73 -3.03 -5.72 16.61
CA LYS A 73 -3.63 -6.47 17.71
C LYS A 73 -4.08 -7.84 17.24
N ASN A 74 -3.72 -8.88 18.01
CA ASN A 74 -4.14 -10.25 17.72
C ASN A 74 -5.52 -10.58 18.32
N THR A 75 -6.37 -9.59 18.49
CA THR A 75 -7.73 -9.71 19.03
C THR A 75 -8.68 -8.80 18.26
N THR A 76 -9.98 -8.97 18.51
CA THR A 76 -10.98 -7.99 18.04
C THR A 76 -10.71 -6.65 18.71
N ILE A 77 -10.70 -5.57 17.91
CA ILE A 77 -10.48 -4.21 18.38
C ILE A 77 -11.74 -3.34 18.21
N ASP A 78 -11.84 -2.35 19.03
CA ASP A 78 -12.82 -1.26 18.96
C ASP A 78 -12.14 0.11 18.96
N ALA A 79 -12.92 1.16 19.10
CA ALA A 79 -12.44 2.53 19.07
C ALA A 79 -11.46 2.90 20.20
N SER A 80 -11.30 2.08 21.23
CA SER A 80 -10.35 2.32 22.33
C SER A 80 -8.89 2.27 21.90
N ILE A 81 -8.60 1.71 20.71
CA ILE A 81 -7.25 1.73 20.12
C ILE A 81 -6.80 3.15 19.69
N ILE A 82 -7.73 4.03 19.38
CA ILE A 82 -7.44 5.34 18.78
C ILE A 82 -6.55 6.23 19.65
N PRO A 83 -6.78 6.39 20.96
CA PRO A 83 -5.87 7.18 21.81
C PRO A 83 -4.43 6.68 21.78
N GLN A 84 -4.21 5.37 21.71
CA GLN A 84 -2.88 4.78 21.65
C GLN A 84 -2.18 5.15 20.34
N VAL A 85 -2.82 4.95 19.19
CA VAL A 85 -2.20 5.26 17.90
C VAL A 85 -1.95 6.75 17.73
N LEU A 86 -2.81 7.63 18.26
CA LEU A 86 -2.59 9.07 18.25
C LEU A 86 -1.37 9.48 19.07
N GLN A 87 -1.06 8.81 20.19
CA GLN A 87 0.18 9.05 20.94
C GLN A 87 1.42 8.79 20.09
N TYR A 88 1.40 7.73 19.28
CA TYR A 88 2.51 7.41 18.37
C TYR A 88 2.62 8.41 17.22
N VAL A 89 1.49 8.89 16.70
CA VAL A 89 1.47 9.95 15.70
C VAL A 89 2.12 11.22 16.24
N PHE A 90 1.70 11.69 17.42
CA PHE A 90 2.28 12.88 18.05
C PHE A 90 3.77 12.70 18.34
N TRP A 91 4.19 11.49 18.73
CA TRP A 91 5.60 11.18 18.86
C TRP A 91 6.34 11.31 17.52
N ALA A 92 5.81 10.75 16.43
CA ALA A 92 6.43 10.82 15.12
C ALA A 92 6.56 12.26 14.60
N GLU A 93 5.52 13.07 14.80
CA GLU A 93 5.53 14.49 14.42
C GLU A 93 6.51 15.34 15.25
N THR A 94 6.67 15.01 16.53
CA THR A 94 7.57 15.76 17.42
C THR A 94 9.02 15.25 17.41
N ASN A 95 9.26 14.05 16.89
CA ASN A 95 10.60 13.42 16.86
C ASN A 95 10.97 12.89 15.46
N PRO A 96 10.85 13.69 14.40
CA PRO A 96 11.16 13.23 13.04
C PRO A 96 12.60 12.74 12.88
N ASP A 97 13.55 13.31 13.62
CA ASP A 97 14.96 12.91 13.59
C ASP A 97 15.19 11.46 14.03
N SER A 98 14.34 10.93 14.92
CA SER A 98 14.40 9.52 15.32
C SER A 98 14.10 8.60 14.14
N ILE A 99 13.08 8.92 13.36
CA ILE A 99 12.68 8.16 12.17
C ILE A 99 13.67 8.38 11.03
N LYS A 100 14.14 9.62 10.85
CA LYS A 100 15.19 9.96 9.89
C LYS A 100 16.46 9.18 10.14
N SER A 101 16.85 9.00 11.40
CA SER A 101 18.02 8.19 11.76
C SER A 101 17.85 6.72 11.35
N LEU A 102 16.66 6.14 11.58
CA LEU A 102 16.34 4.79 11.10
C LEU A 102 16.39 4.70 9.58
N TRP A 103 15.85 5.71 8.89
CA TRP A 103 15.90 5.79 7.43
C TRP A 103 17.33 5.87 6.90
N LEU A 104 18.20 6.66 7.52
CA LEU A 104 19.57 6.85 7.06
C LEU A 104 20.41 5.56 7.14
N VAL A 105 20.20 4.75 8.18
CA VAL A 105 20.93 3.48 8.37
C VAL A 105 20.31 2.29 7.65
N CYS A 106 19.15 2.44 7.05
CA CYS A 106 18.50 1.37 6.30
C CYS A 106 19.24 1.11 4.99
N GLU A 107 19.68 -0.13 4.75
CA GLU A 107 20.49 -0.50 3.58
C GLU A 107 19.65 -0.75 2.33
N ASN A 108 18.41 -1.25 2.49
CA ASN A 108 17.55 -1.70 1.39
C ASN A 108 16.45 -0.68 1.04
N LYS A 109 16.77 0.60 1.05
CA LYS A 109 15.82 1.64 0.68
C LYS A 109 15.46 1.57 -0.80
N PRO A 110 14.19 1.75 -1.18
CA PRO A 110 13.82 1.96 -2.56
C PRO A 110 14.50 3.24 -3.09
N ASP A 111 15.19 3.17 -4.22
CA ASP A 111 15.94 4.31 -4.78
C ASP A 111 15.06 5.52 -5.07
N GLU A 112 13.79 5.27 -5.40
CA GLU A 112 12.83 6.29 -5.81
C GLU A 112 12.06 6.90 -4.64
N LEU A 113 12.17 6.31 -3.44
CA LEU A 113 11.47 6.78 -2.27
C LEU A 113 12.25 7.93 -1.62
N SER A 114 11.67 9.12 -1.64
CA SER A 114 12.24 10.30 -1.00
C SER A 114 11.26 10.87 0.03
N ILE A 115 11.79 11.30 1.15
CA ILE A 115 11.01 11.85 2.27
C ILE A 115 11.36 13.33 2.38
N SER A 116 10.33 14.18 2.44
CA SER A 116 10.48 15.58 2.81
C SER A 116 10.38 15.69 4.33
N TRP A 117 11.51 15.70 5.02
CA TRP A 117 11.55 15.71 6.50
C TRP A 117 10.98 16.99 7.13
N ASP A 118 10.87 18.05 6.36
CA ASP A 118 10.31 19.32 6.81
C ASP A 118 8.80 19.44 6.50
N ASP A 119 8.28 18.53 5.66
CA ASP A 119 6.88 18.55 5.21
C ASP A 119 6.40 17.11 4.90
N PHE A 120 6.30 16.29 5.94
CA PHE A 120 5.72 14.94 5.85
C PHE A 120 4.37 14.89 6.58
N GLN A 121 3.56 13.94 6.19
CA GLN A 121 2.35 13.58 6.91
C GLN A 121 2.55 12.27 7.67
N VAL A 122 1.74 12.06 8.71
CA VAL A 122 1.69 10.77 9.41
C VAL A 122 0.41 10.04 9.02
N ARG A 123 0.56 8.82 8.53
CA ARG A 123 -0.52 7.91 8.20
C ARG A 123 -0.59 6.82 9.25
N ILE A 124 -1.79 6.49 9.68
CA ILE A 124 -2.07 5.44 10.66
C ILE A 124 -2.52 4.19 9.92
N VAL A 125 -2.00 3.04 10.32
CA VAL A 125 -2.47 1.72 9.86
C VAL A 125 -2.77 0.87 11.08
N VAL A 126 -3.99 0.39 11.20
CA VAL A 126 -4.39 -0.51 12.28
C VAL A 126 -4.70 -1.88 11.68
N VAL A 127 -4.04 -2.91 12.20
CA VAL A 127 -4.17 -4.28 11.69
C VAL A 127 -4.67 -5.20 12.81
N ALA A 128 -5.76 -5.90 12.57
CA ALA A 128 -6.32 -6.84 13.54
C ALA A 128 -7.12 -7.97 12.84
N PRO A 129 -7.39 -9.10 13.49
CA PRO A 129 -8.27 -10.13 12.93
C PRO A 129 -9.71 -9.65 12.71
N LYS A 130 -10.17 -8.71 13.54
CA LYS A 130 -11.50 -8.11 13.43
C LYS A 130 -11.52 -6.70 14.01
N ILE A 131 -12.18 -5.79 13.29
CA ILE A 131 -12.32 -4.39 13.68
C ILE A 131 -13.81 -4.05 13.77
N LEU A 132 -14.25 -3.55 14.92
CA LEU A 132 -15.66 -3.22 15.14
C LEU A 132 -16.07 -1.95 14.37
N PRO A 133 -17.33 -1.87 13.90
CA PRO A 133 -17.85 -0.70 13.16
C PRO A 133 -17.69 0.63 13.90
N SER A 134 -17.73 0.61 15.24
CA SER A 134 -17.51 1.79 16.08
C SER A 134 -16.14 2.45 15.85
N THR A 135 -15.13 1.67 15.47
CA THR A 135 -13.79 2.18 15.12
C THR A 135 -13.84 3.00 13.84
N LEU A 136 -14.56 2.52 12.81
CA LEU A 136 -14.76 3.24 11.56
C LEU A 136 -15.44 4.60 11.77
N ASP A 137 -16.43 4.66 12.66
CA ASP A 137 -17.15 5.89 12.97
C ASP A 137 -16.25 6.97 13.58
N ILE A 138 -15.29 6.59 14.42
CA ILE A 138 -14.33 7.50 15.02
C ILE A 138 -13.24 7.89 14.04
N VAL A 139 -12.67 6.91 13.33
CA VAL A 139 -11.63 7.13 12.32
C VAL A 139 -12.07 8.16 11.27
N ASN A 140 -13.34 8.15 10.88
CA ASN A 140 -13.90 9.13 9.96
C ASN A 140 -13.96 10.57 10.49
N LYS A 141 -13.69 10.79 11.78
CA LYS A 141 -13.73 12.11 12.45
C LYS A 141 -12.34 12.63 12.81
N ILE A 142 -11.31 11.79 12.77
CA ILE A 142 -9.95 12.24 13.03
C ILE A 142 -9.30 12.78 11.76
N ASN A 143 -8.39 13.73 11.93
CA ASN A 143 -7.77 14.47 10.83
C ASN A 143 -6.46 13.84 10.32
N TYR A 144 -6.32 12.53 10.47
CA TYR A 144 -5.20 11.75 9.94
C TYR A 144 -5.69 10.74 8.91
N PRO A 145 -4.92 10.41 7.88
CA PRO A 145 -5.18 9.25 7.06
C PRO A 145 -5.11 7.98 7.91
N VAL A 146 -6.18 7.19 7.93
CA VAL A 146 -6.24 5.94 8.68
C VAL A 146 -6.69 4.81 7.78
N ASP A 147 -5.89 3.75 7.74
CA ASP A 147 -6.26 2.48 7.15
C ASP A 147 -6.57 1.46 8.24
N LEU A 148 -7.69 0.77 8.07
CA LEU A 148 -8.11 -0.32 8.95
C LEU A 148 -8.05 -1.61 8.12
N ILE A 149 -7.23 -2.57 8.55
CA ILE A 149 -6.98 -3.81 7.81
C ILE A 149 -7.30 -5.01 8.69
N GLU A 150 -8.25 -5.82 8.28
CA GLU A 150 -8.49 -7.13 8.89
C GLU A 150 -7.61 -8.18 8.23
N VAL A 151 -6.94 -9.00 9.05
CA VAL A 151 -6.12 -10.11 8.58
C VAL A 151 -6.51 -11.38 9.30
N ASN A 152 -7.03 -12.34 8.56
CA ASN A 152 -7.40 -13.66 9.09
C ASN A 152 -6.49 -14.73 8.48
N ARG A 153 -6.22 -15.79 9.26
CA ARG A 153 -5.34 -16.89 8.86
C ARG A 153 -6.08 -18.22 8.85
N TRP A 154 -5.86 -18.99 7.79
CA TRP A 154 -6.26 -20.40 7.70
C TRP A 154 -5.03 -21.26 7.47
N ILE A 155 -5.05 -22.49 7.99
CA ILE A 155 -3.94 -23.43 7.87
C ILE A 155 -4.45 -24.75 7.30
N ASP A 156 -3.73 -25.27 6.33
CA ASP A 156 -3.85 -26.62 5.81
C ASP A 156 -2.47 -27.27 5.70
N SER A 157 -2.16 -28.15 6.66
CA SER A 157 -0.82 -28.77 6.78
C SER A 157 0.26 -27.69 6.86
N ASP A 158 1.17 -27.63 5.88
CA ASP A 158 2.24 -26.63 5.82
C ASP A 158 1.83 -25.34 5.08
N ASN A 159 0.62 -25.31 4.51
CA ASN A 159 0.16 -24.13 3.77
C ASN A 159 -0.58 -23.17 4.70
N GLN A 160 -0.26 -21.89 4.58
CA GLN A 160 -0.96 -20.81 5.25
C GLN A 160 -1.66 -19.95 4.21
N PHE A 161 -2.90 -19.59 4.52
CA PHE A 161 -3.71 -18.68 3.71
C PHE A 161 -4.01 -17.47 4.57
N LEU A 162 -3.71 -16.29 4.06
CA LEU A 162 -4.02 -15.02 4.70
C LEU A 162 -5.11 -14.33 3.88
N LEU A 163 -6.20 -13.97 4.54
CA LEU A 163 -7.25 -13.15 3.95
C LEU A 163 -7.12 -11.73 4.51
N LEU A 164 -6.94 -10.80 3.62
CA LEU A 164 -6.84 -9.39 3.95
C LEU A 164 -8.11 -8.68 3.51
N ARG A 165 -8.63 -7.85 4.37
CA ARG A 165 -9.76 -6.96 4.08
C ARG A 165 -9.46 -5.57 4.60
N LYS A 166 -9.29 -4.62 3.71
CA LYS A 166 -9.24 -3.21 4.07
C LYS A 166 -10.68 -2.72 4.26
N LEU A 167 -10.93 -2.12 5.41
CA LEU A 167 -12.25 -1.54 5.70
C LEU A 167 -12.28 -0.13 5.12
N GLU A 168 -13.12 0.06 4.12
CA GLU A 168 -13.36 1.40 3.56
C GLU A 168 -14.51 2.05 4.33
N PRO A 169 -14.36 3.32 4.72
CA PRO A 169 -15.49 4.08 5.26
C PRO A 169 -16.60 4.13 4.20
N GLU A 170 -17.85 3.94 4.61
CA GLU A 170 -18.98 4.20 3.74
C GLU A 170 -18.85 5.59 3.11
N GLU A 171 -18.98 5.69 1.78
CA GLU A 171 -18.95 6.97 1.08
C GLU A 171 -20.06 7.88 1.62
N ARG A 172 -19.72 8.74 2.55
CA ARG A 172 -20.64 9.82 2.94
C ARG A 172 -20.66 10.86 1.83
N LYS A 173 -21.80 11.03 1.19
CA LYS A 173 -22.06 12.07 0.17
C LYS A 173 -21.73 13.50 0.62
N ASN A 174 -21.44 13.71 1.91
CA ASN A 174 -21.11 14.99 2.52
C ASN A 174 -19.91 14.85 3.48
N ARG A 175 -18.74 14.44 3.00
CA ARG A 175 -17.51 14.66 3.77
C ARG A 175 -17.26 16.16 3.85
N PRO A 176 -17.13 16.78 5.04
CA PRO A 176 -16.51 18.09 5.12
C PRO A 176 -15.15 17.98 4.42
N LYS A 177 -14.84 18.90 3.51
CA LYS A 177 -13.51 18.95 2.94
C LYS A 177 -12.50 19.00 4.09
N PRO A 178 -11.45 18.19 4.10
CA PRO A 178 -10.42 18.26 5.14
C PRO A 178 -9.94 19.71 5.24
N VAL A 179 -9.90 20.23 6.45
CA VAL A 179 -9.64 21.65 6.70
C VAL A 179 -8.18 22.03 6.44
N ASN A 180 -7.30 21.16 6.12
CA ASN A 180 -5.97 21.49 5.58
C ASN A 180 -5.39 20.27 4.84
N GLY A 181 -5.24 20.41 3.53
CA GLY A 181 -4.05 19.92 2.84
C GLY A 181 -4.02 18.46 2.42
N LEU A 182 -5.08 17.65 2.51
CA LEU A 182 -5.11 16.40 1.76
C LEU A 182 -5.20 16.74 0.27
N GLN A 183 -4.05 16.73 -0.37
CA GLN A 183 -3.94 16.99 -1.80
C GLN A 183 -4.64 15.86 -2.57
N THR A 184 -5.65 16.19 -3.35
CA THR A 184 -6.28 15.23 -4.25
C THR A 184 -5.35 15.07 -5.45
N TYR A 185 -4.89 13.87 -5.66
CA TYR A 185 -4.10 13.53 -6.84
C TYR A 185 -5.05 13.14 -7.97
N ASP A 186 -4.95 13.86 -9.06
CA ASP A 186 -5.76 13.69 -10.27
C ASP A 186 -4.97 14.09 -11.52
N SER A 187 -5.63 14.08 -12.66
CA SER A 187 -5.02 14.49 -13.92
C SER A 187 -4.52 15.94 -13.91
N GLU A 188 -5.21 16.86 -13.22
CA GLU A 188 -4.82 18.26 -13.14
C GLU A 188 -3.59 18.46 -12.24
N PHE A 189 -3.49 17.66 -11.16
CA PHE A 189 -2.28 17.61 -10.35
C PHE A 189 -1.06 17.26 -11.20
N TYR A 190 -1.13 16.21 -12.03
CA TYR A 190 0.00 15.79 -12.86
C TYR A 190 0.39 16.82 -13.92
N LYS A 191 -0.59 17.49 -14.54
CA LYS A 191 -0.33 18.57 -15.51
C LYS A 191 0.36 19.78 -14.88
N ARG A 192 0.17 20.00 -13.58
CA ARG A 192 0.77 21.11 -12.83
C ARG A 192 2.17 20.79 -12.32
N GLU A 193 2.36 19.57 -11.76
CA GLU A 193 3.57 19.20 -11.03
C GLU A 193 4.66 18.62 -11.94
N TYR A 194 4.29 18.02 -13.08
CA TYR A 194 5.22 17.38 -13.99
C TYR A 194 5.37 18.16 -15.31
N ASN A 195 6.35 17.77 -16.13
CA ASN A 195 6.52 18.37 -17.44
C ASN A 195 5.23 18.21 -18.27
N LYS A 196 4.71 19.30 -18.82
CA LYS A 196 3.39 19.36 -19.49
C LYS A 196 3.25 18.37 -20.66
N GLU A 197 4.28 18.22 -21.47
CA GLU A 197 4.27 17.27 -22.60
C GLU A 197 4.29 15.84 -22.08
N SER A 198 5.18 15.53 -21.14
CA SER A 198 5.26 14.20 -20.53
C SER A 198 3.99 13.83 -19.77
N ALA A 199 3.36 14.78 -19.07
CA ALA A 199 2.07 14.55 -18.39
C ALA A 199 0.94 14.23 -19.39
N THR A 200 0.97 14.83 -20.58
CA THR A 200 0.01 14.52 -21.64
C THR A 200 0.17 13.07 -22.10
N TYR A 201 1.39 12.61 -22.36
CA TYR A 201 1.64 11.21 -22.71
C TYR A 201 1.30 10.26 -21.58
N PHE A 202 1.69 10.59 -20.33
CA PHE A 202 1.36 9.79 -19.16
C PHE A 202 -0.15 9.55 -19.07
N LEU A 203 -0.96 10.61 -19.16
CA LEU A 203 -2.41 10.53 -19.10
C LEU A 203 -3.02 9.80 -20.29
N GLN A 204 -2.39 9.89 -21.47
CA GLN A 204 -2.78 9.10 -22.62
C GLN A 204 -2.64 7.60 -22.34
N TYR A 205 -1.49 7.16 -21.80
CA TYR A 205 -1.28 5.75 -21.41
C TYR A 205 -2.26 5.29 -20.32
N VAL A 206 -2.54 6.13 -19.32
CA VAL A 206 -3.57 5.83 -18.32
C VAL A 206 -4.92 5.56 -18.99
N LYS A 207 -5.30 6.39 -19.96
CA LYS A 207 -6.55 6.21 -20.70
C LYS A 207 -6.55 4.93 -21.53
N GLU A 208 -5.46 4.64 -22.24
CA GLU A 208 -5.35 3.41 -23.05
C GLU A 208 -5.53 2.16 -22.19
N ILE A 209 -4.89 2.13 -21.01
CA ILE A 209 -5.04 1.02 -20.06
C ILE A 209 -6.48 0.93 -19.54
N ASP A 210 -7.11 2.04 -19.19
CA ASP A 210 -8.50 2.08 -18.74
C ASP A 210 -9.46 1.56 -19.83
N ASP A 211 -9.21 1.89 -21.09
CA ASP A 211 -9.96 1.37 -22.23
C ASP A 211 -9.76 -0.16 -22.40
N ILE A 212 -8.55 -0.68 -22.18
CA ILE A 212 -8.26 -2.13 -22.17
C ILE A 212 -9.03 -2.81 -21.02
N ILE A 213 -8.98 -2.27 -19.80
CA ILE A 213 -9.70 -2.79 -18.63
C ILE A 213 -11.20 -2.91 -18.92
N LYS A 214 -11.78 -1.86 -19.49
CA LYS A 214 -13.21 -1.86 -19.87
C LYS A 214 -13.52 -2.88 -20.96
N ALA A 215 -12.69 -2.97 -22.00
CA ALA A 215 -12.86 -3.93 -23.07
C ALA A 215 -12.77 -5.39 -22.59
N LYS A 216 -11.86 -5.67 -21.65
CA LYS A 216 -11.66 -6.98 -21.02
C LYS A 216 -12.66 -7.27 -19.91
N LYS A 217 -13.46 -6.28 -19.48
CA LYS A 217 -14.41 -6.36 -18.35
C LYS A 217 -13.73 -6.78 -17.04
N TRP A 218 -12.52 -6.30 -16.81
CA TRP A 218 -11.82 -6.51 -15.54
C TRP A 218 -12.38 -5.59 -14.46
N SER A 219 -12.51 -6.12 -13.25
CA SER A 219 -12.93 -5.33 -12.06
C SER A 219 -11.70 -4.64 -11.45
N LEU A 220 -11.20 -3.62 -12.13
CA LEU A 220 -10.07 -2.81 -11.68
C LEU A 220 -10.51 -1.35 -11.54
N ASP A 221 -10.12 -0.72 -10.44
CA ASP A 221 -10.33 0.70 -10.18
C ASP A 221 -9.07 1.49 -10.46
N THR A 222 -9.20 2.62 -11.13
CA THR A 222 -8.10 3.55 -11.37
C THR A 222 -7.88 4.45 -10.16
N LYS A 223 -6.65 4.49 -9.64
CA LYS A 223 -6.27 5.34 -8.50
C LYS A 223 -5.06 6.20 -8.84
N PHE A 224 -5.24 7.52 -8.74
CA PHE A 224 -4.13 8.48 -8.82
C PHE A 224 -3.49 8.67 -7.44
N ASN A 225 -2.17 8.63 -7.39
CA ASN A 225 -1.34 8.95 -6.24
C ASN A 225 -0.33 10.05 -6.63
N LYS A 226 0.46 10.54 -5.69
CA LYS A 226 1.42 11.61 -5.96
C LYS A 226 2.37 11.28 -7.13
N ARG A 227 2.87 10.05 -7.18
CA ARG A 227 3.92 9.61 -8.12
C ARG A 227 3.49 8.59 -9.15
N TYR A 228 2.30 8.04 -9.07
CA TYR A 228 1.83 7.00 -9.98
C TYR A 228 0.32 7.00 -10.13
N CYS A 229 -0.14 6.41 -11.23
CA CYS A 229 -1.51 5.98 -11.42
C CYS A 229 -1.53 4.45 -11.43
N GLY A 230 -2.20 3.86 -10.43
CA GLY A 230 -2.32 2.42 -10.28
C GLY A 230 -3.71 1.92 -10.66
N PHE A 231 -3.77 0.66 -11.13
CA PHE A 231 -4.99 -0.07 -11.40
C PHE A 231 -5.12 -1.18 -10.35
N LYS A 232 -6.15 -1.08 -9.51
CA LYS A 232 -6.28 -1.89 -8.29
C LYS A 232 -7.46 -2.85 -8.33
N VAL A 233 -7.28 -4.01 -7.69
CA VAL A 233 -8.35 -4.95 -7.33
C VAL A 233 -8.58 -4.84 -5.82
N GLY A 234 -9.73 -4.31 -5.42
CA GLY A 234 -9.95 -4.03 -3.99
C GLY A 234 -8.90 -3.08 -3.43
N THR A 235 -8.03 -3.58 -2.56
CA THR A 235 -6.95 -2.77 -1.95
C THR A 235 -5.61 -2.90 -2.68
N PHE A 236 -5.42 -3.93 -3.49
CA PHE A 236 -4.15 -4.27 -4.11
C PHE A 236 -3.98 -3.62 -5.49
N ILE A 237 -2.83 -2.98 -5.71
CA ILE A 237 -2.43 -2.47 -7.02
C ILE A 237 -1.80 -3.61 -7.81
N ALA A 238 -2.42 -3.98 -8.92
CA ALA A 238 -1.90 -5.04 -9.79
C ALA A 238 -0.79 -4.52 -10.69
N PHE A 239 -0.99 -3.36 -11.27
CA PHE A 239 -0.06 -2.68 -12.17
C PHE A 239 -0.37 -1.19 -12.25
N GLY A 240 0.46 -0.43 -12.95
CA GLY A 240 0.22 0.98 -13.17
C GLY A 240 1.32 1.68 -13.96
N ILE A 241 1.26 3.00 -13.94
CA ILE A 241 2.28 3.88 -14.53
C ILE A 241 2.82 4.76 -13.41
N LYS A 242 4.13 4.82 -13.25
CA LYS A 242 4.80 5.62 -12.23
C LYS A 242 5.79 6.61 -12.84
N TRP A 243 5.92 7.77 -12.21
CA TRP A 243 6.95 8.73 -12.54
C TRP A 243 8.31 8.27 -12.01
N ILE A 244 9.33 8.30 -12.86
CA ILE A 244 10.72 8.01 -12.51
C ILE A 244 11.48 9.33 -12.26
N GLY A 245 10.99 10.40 -12.84
CA GLY A 245 11.51 11.76 -12.69
C GLY A 245 10.46 12.75 -13.17
N SER A 246 10.83 14.02 -13.34
CA SER A 246 9.88 15.06 -13.77
C SER A 246 9.42 14.92 -15.23
N LYS A 247 10.14 14.16 -16.05
CA LYS A 247 9.90 14.01 -17.49
C LYS A 247 9.77 12.56 -17.96
N THR A 248 10.19 11.61 -17.14
CA THR A 248 10.24 10.19 -17.47
C THR A 248 9.29 9.39 -16.60
N PHE A 249 8.69 8.35 -17.17
CA PHE A 249 7.78 7.47 -16.47
C PHE A 249 7.91 6.04 -17.00
N ALA A 250 7.34 5.08 -16.28
CA ALA A 250 7.46 3.66 -16.56
C ALA A 250 6.16 2.92 -16.25
N PHE A 251 5.90 1.82 -16.94
CA PHE A 251 4.97 0.82 -16.46
C PHE A 251 5.60 0.08 -15.28
N PHE A 252 4.78 -0.29 -14.32
CA PHE A 252 5.15 -1.23 -13.26
C PHE A 252 4.09 -2.32 -13.09
N PHE A 253 4.56 -3.53 -12.81
CA PHE A 253 3.72 -4.71 -12.64
C PHE A 253 4.12 -5.43 -11.35
N LYS A 254 3.14 -5.81 -10.53
CA LYS A 254 3.35 -6.57 -9.30
C LYS A 254 3.47 -8.07 -9.61
N ILE A 255 4.60 -8.44 -10.13
CA ILE A 255 4.96 -9.82 -10.50
C ILE A 255 6.32 -10.18 -9.93
N ASN A 256 6.61 -11.48 -9.78
CA ASN A 256 7.92 -11.89 -9.30
C ASN A 256 9.01 -11.73 -10.38
N GLU A 257 10.28 -11.69 -9.93
CA GLU A 257 11.41 -11.40 -10.81
C GLU A 257 11.62 -12.48 -11.90
N ALA A 258 11.27 -13.73 -11.59
CA ALA A 258 11.40 -14.85 -12.55
C ALA A 258 10.39 -14.68 -13.69
N GLU A 259 9.12 -14.43 -13.38
CA GLU A 259 8.07 -14.16 -14.37
C GLU A 259 8.42 -12.94 -15.23
N ALA A 260 8.91 -11.87 -14.60
CA ALA A 260 9.31 -10.67 -15.32
C ALA A 260 10.46 -10.91 -16.31
N LYS A 261 11.38 -11.82 -15.99
CA LYS A 261 12.51 -12.19 -16.87
C LYS A 261 12.11 -13.09 -18.05
N GLU A 262 11.01 -13.83 -17.91
CA GLU A 262 10.47 -14.67 -18.99
C GLU A 262 9.71 -13.85 -20.04
N PHE A 263 9.32 -12.61 -19.70
CA PHE A 263 8.59 -11.76 -20.62
C PHE A 263 9.46 -11.31 -21.80
N ARG A 264 8.88 -11.23 -23.01
CA ARG A 264 9.58 -10.88 -24.26
C ARG A 264 10.27 -9.52 -24.27
N ILE A 265 9.75 -8.56 -23.48
CA ILE A 265 10.38 -7.24 -23.31
C ILE A 265 11.23 -7.30 -22.05
N PRO A 266 12.54 -7.00 -22.15
CA PRO A 266 13.40 -7.03 -20.97
C PRO A 266 13.00 -5.98 -19.95
N ILE A 267 12.98 -6.37 -18.69
CA ILE A 267 12.77 -5.43 -17.58
C ILE A 267 13.88 -4.38 -17.56
N THR A 268 13.52 -3.14 -17.29
CA THR A 268 14.51 -2.07 -17.08
C THR A 268 15.08 -2.14 -15.66
N LYS A 269 14.21 -2.40 -14.67
CA LYS A 269 14.58 -2.50 -13.27
C LYS A 269 13.61 -3.43 -12.56
N TYR A 270 14.07 -4.13 -11.51
CA TYR A 270 13.24 -4.88 -10.59
C TYR A 270 13.42 -4.36 -9.16
N GLU A 271 12.33 -3.90 -8.56
CA GLU A 271 12.29 -3.47 -7.16
C GLU A 271 11.85 -4.65 -6.28
N LYS A 272 12.83 -5.33 -5.68
CA LYS A 272 12.59 -6.54 -4.88
C LYS A 272 11.61 -6.32 -3.74
N GLN A 273 11.69 -5.16 -3.11
CA GLN A 273 10.89 -4.81 -1.95
C GLN A 273 9.40 -4.64 -2.28
N TRP A 274 9.11 -4.08 -3.45
CA TRP A 274 7.76 -3.88 -3.92
C TRP A 274 7.27 -5.01 -4.82
N LYS A 275 8.14 -6.00 -5.12
CA LYS A 275 7.93 -7.02 -6.15
C LYS A 275 7.44 -6.43 -7.46
N GLU A 276 8.09 -5.34 -7.86
CA GLU A 276 7.74 -4.58 -9.06
C GLU A 276 8.73 -4.80 -10.19
N ALA A 277 8.23 -5.28 -11.31
CA ALA A 277 8.93 -5.22 -12.58
C ALA A 277 8.64 -3.87 -13.24
N ILE A 278 9.68 -3.12 -13.58
CA ILE A 278 9.61 -1.75 -14.09
C ILE A 278 10.10 -1.71 -15.53
N TYR A 279 9.31 -1.11 -16.42
CA TYR A 279 9.57 -0.97 -17.85
C TYR A 279 9.48 0.50 -18.23
N TYR A 280 10.62 1.14 -18.52
CA TYR A 280 10.65 2.55 -18.90
C TYR A 280 9.92 2.77 -20.22
N ILE A 281 9.18 3.85 -20.30
CA ILE A 281 8.36 4.21 -21.45
C ILE A 281 9.08 5.30 -22.27
N ASP A 282 9.29 5.00 -23.56
CA ASP A 282 9.58 6.03 -24.58
C ASP A 282 8.26 6.33 -25.32
N PRO A 283 7.65 7.53 -25.11
CA PRO A 283 6.35 7.85 -25.71
C PRO A 283 6.31 7.75 -27.24
N LYS A 284 7.47 7.77 -27.90
CA LYS A 284 7.57 7.67 -29.36
C LYS A 284 7.66 6.23 -29.88
N LYS A 285 7.93 5.26 -29.00
CA LYS A 285 8.21 3.87 -29.39
C LYS A 285 7.40 2.85 -28.64
N THR A 286 7.07 3.12 -27.37
CA THR A 286 6.38 2.17 -26.50
C THR A 286 4.90 2.10 -26.87
N ASN A 287 4.41 0.88 -27.13
CA ASN A 287 3.01 0.63 -27.40
C ASN A 287 2.41 -0.18 -26.24
N THR A 288 1.29 0.28 -25.70
CA THR A 288 0.55 -0.40 -24.63
C THR A 288 0.18 -1.84 -25.00
N ALA A 289 -0.11 -2.09 -26.29
CA ALA A 289 -0.44 -3.42 -26.79
C ALA A 289 0.69 -4.44 -26.61
N ASP A 290 1.94 -4.01 -26.54
CA ASP A 290 3.08 -4.89 -26.32
C ASP A 290 3.14 -5.48 -24.91
N PHE A 291 2.42 -4.90 -23.96
CA PHE A 291 2.35 -5.28 -22.55
C PHE A 291 1.06 -6.01 -22.17
N LEU A 292 0.18 -6.34 -23.13
CA LEU A 292 -1.11 -6.95 -22.85
C LEU A 292 -1.05 -8.28 -22.07
N GLU A 293 0.06 -8.99 -22.12
CA GLU A 293 0.28 -10.23 -21.36
C GLU A 293 0.62 -9.96 -19.89
N LEU A 294 1.08 -8.76 -19.57
CA LEU A 294 1.40 -8.33 -18.21
C LEU A 294 0.26 -7.56 -17.55
N PHE A 295 -0.64 -6.95 -18.33
CA PHE A 295 -1.90 -6.41 -17.82
C PHE A 295 -2.89 -7.55 -17.56
#